data_8ff304777e866d89cf6771e5dac7ed00
#
_entry.id   8ff304777e866d89cf6771e5dac7ed00
#
_cell.length_a   1.000
_cell.length_b   1.000
_cell.length_c   1.000
_cell.angle_alpha   90.00
_cell.angle_beta   90.00
_cell.angle_gamma   90.00
#
_symmetry.space_group_name_H-M   'P 1'
#
loop_
_entity.id
_entity.type
_entity.pdbx_description
1 polymer ?
#
loop_
_entity_poly.entity_id
_entity_poly.type
_entity_poly.pdbx_seq_one_letter_code
_entity_poly.pdbx_strand_id
1 'polypeptide(L)'
;MLEKIVEIKIFSPEIYMFVCRMLQQLSPGKHLLTEEAFCAILDSDNAHLFVIEDMEGTPAGMTSVGIYRTPSGCKAWIEDVVVDDKYRGKGYGKMIVEYAINFIRHLDADSIALTTNASRVAANHLYPSLGFEKYETNVYKIHTFRTPL
;
A
#
# COMPACT_ATOMS: atom_id res chain seq x y z
N MET A 1 7.99 23.37 -5.17
CA MET A 1 6.98 22.70 -4.31
C MET A 1 7.59 21.39 -3.82
N LEU A 2 7.15 20.94 -2.68
CA LEU A 2 7.57 19.64 -2.15
C LEU A 2 6.61 18.56 -2.65
N GLU A 3 7.10 17.33 -2.68
CA GLU A 3 6.28 16.15 -2.90
C GLU A 3 5.15 16.11 -1.86
N LYS A 4 4.00 15.63 -2.27
CA LYS A 4 2.81 15.60 -1.44
C LYS A 4 2.25 14.19 -1.36
N ILE A 5 1.84 13.78 -0.16
CA ILE A 5 1.14 12.52 0.04
C ILE A 5 -0.30 12.84 0.43
N VAL A 6 -1.25 12.24 -0.29
CA VAL A 6 -2.68 12.46 -0.08
C VAL A 6 -3.38 11.14 0.16
N GLU A 7 -4.36 11.15 1.06
CA GLU A 7 -5.29 10.03 1.19
C GLU A 7 -6.41 10.19 0.16
N ILE A 8 -6.66 9.12 -0.58
CA ILE A 8 -7.70 9.11 -1.61
C ILE A 8 -9.01 8.66 -0.99
N LYS A 9 -9.99 9.57 -0.97
CA LYS A 9 -11.33 9.31 -0.43
C LYS A 9 -12.45 9.53 -1.45
N ILE A 10 -12.14 10.15 -2.58
CA ILE A 10 -13.12 10.48 -3.62
C ILE A 10 -12.66 9.80 -4.91
N PHE A 11 -13.58 9.12 -5.58
CA PHE A 11 -13.31 8.52 -6.88
C PHE A 11 -12.96 9.58 -7.93
N SER A 12 -11.90 9.31 -8.67
CA SER A 12 -11.62 10.00 -9.94
C SER A 12 -11.12 8.99 -10.96
N PRO A 13 -11.50 9.12 -12.24
CA PRO A 13 -11.03 8.22 -13.29
C PRO A 13 -9.50 8.19 -13.41
N GLU A 14 -8.85 9.33 -13.24
CA GLU A 14 -7.38 9.45 -13.33
C GLU A 14 -6.68 8.64 -12.24
N ILE A 15 -7.14 8.77 -11.00
CA ILE A 15 -6.57 8.03 -9.86
C ILE A 15 -6.89 6.54 -10.00
N TYR A 16 -8.10 6.18 -10.39
CA TYR A 16 -8.44 4.79 -10.64
C TYR A 16 -7.51 4.15 -11.68
N MET A 17 -7.29 4.81 -12.80
CA MET A 17 -6.40 4.33 -13.85
C MET A 17 -4.95 4.25 -13.38
N PHE A 18 -4.51 5.24 -12.58
CA PHE A 18 -3.19 5.21 -11.95
C PHE A 18 -3.03 3.97 -11.06
N VAL A 19 -3.98 3.72 -10.17
CA VAL A 19 -3.95 2.55 -9.27
C VAL A 19 -3.89 1.25 -10.06
N CYS A 20 -4.72 1.10 -11.11
CA CYS A 20 -4.69 -0.07 -11.98
C CYS A 20 -3.31 -0.27 -12.63
N ARG A 21 -2.67 0.80 -13.09
CA ARG A 21 -1.34 0.75 -13.68
C ARG A 21 -0.29 0.35 -12.63
N MET A 22 -0.39 0.87 -11.42
CA MET A 22 0.53 0.50 -10.33
C MET A 22 0.40 -0.97 -9.95
N LEU A 23 -0.82 -1.50 -9.88
CA LEU A 23 -1.05 -2.92 -9.62
C LEU A 23 -0.41 -3.80 -10.70
N GLN A 24 -0.44 -3.39 -11.97
CA GLN A 24 0.22 -4.12 -13.05
C GLN A 24 1.75 -4.07 -12.92
N GLN A 25 2.33 -2.97 -12.47
CA GLN A 25 3.77 -2.89 -12.19
C GLN A 25 4.15 -3.73 -10.96
N LEU A 26 3.29 -3.79 -9.95
CA LEU A 26 3.53 -4.58 -8.74
C LEU A 26 3.49 -6.08 -9.01
N SER A 27 2.48 -6.54 -9.75
CA SER A 27 2.25 -7.96 -10.06
C SER A 27 1.59 -8.10 -11.43
N PRO A 28 2.39 -8.14 -12.50
CA PRO A 28 1.85 -8.20 -13.86
C PRO A 28 0.86 -9.35 -14.06
N GLY A 29 -0.30 -9.05 -14.64
CA GLY A 29 -1.32 -10.03 -15.00
C GLY A 29 -2.11 -10.64 -13.85
N LYS A 30 -1.88 -10.22 -12.59
CA LYS A 30 -2.50 -10.85 -11.41
C LYS A 30 -3.68 -10.09 -10.83
N HIS A 31 -3.81 -8.81 -11.13
CA HIS A 31 -4.81 -7.96 -10.49
C HIS A 31 -5.74 -7.35 -11.50
N LEU A 32 -7.03 -7.48 -11.23
CA LEU A 32 -8.09 -6.78 -11.96
C LEU A 32 -8.93 -6.03 -10.92
N LEU A 33 -8.67 -4.74 -10.79
CA LEU A 33 -9.44 -3.87 -9.92
C LEU A 33 -10.60 -3.28 -10.72
N THR A 34 -11.83 -3.57 -10.29
CA THR A 34 -13.01 -2.92 -10.86
C THR A 34 -13.26 -1.56 -10.22
N GLU A 35 -13.99 -0.68 -10.88
CA GLU A 35 -14.40 0.60 -10.29
C GLU A 35 -15.23 0.40 -9.02
N GLU A 36 -16.11 -0.60 -9.02
CA GLU A 36 -16.93 -0.95 -7.85
C GLU A 36 -16.05 -1.35 -6.65
N ALA A 37 -15.08 -2.24 -6.86
CA ALA A 37 -14.14 -2.63 -5.80
C ALA A 37 -13.29 -1.44 -5.32
N PHE A 38 -12.89 -0.56 -6.23
CA PHE A 38 -12.14 0.64 -5.88
C PHE A 38 -12.99 1.60 -5.02
N CYS A 39 -14.23 1.84 -5.39
CA CYS A 39 -15.15 2.65 -4.58
C CYS A 39 -15.36 2.04 -3.18
N ALA A 40 -15.47 0.72 -3.07
CA ALA A 40 -15.59 0.04 -1.78
C ALA A 40 -14.37 0.29 -0.87
N ILE A 41 -13.17 0.37 -1.43
CA ILE A 41 -11.97 0.75 -0.67
C ILE A 41 -12.11 2.18 -0.15
N LEU A 42 -12.52 3.13 -0.98
CA LEU A 42 -12.63 4.54 -0.62
C LEU A 42 -13.69 4.78 0.46
N ASP A 43 -14.75 3.98 0.46
CA ASP A 43 -15.85 4.08 1.43
C ASP A 43 -15.56 3.37 2.76
N SER A 44 -14.49 2.58 2.84
CA SER A 44 -14.15 1.80 4.04
C SER A 44 -13.47 2.65 5.10
N ASP A 45 -13.91 2.51 6.34
CA ASP A 45 -13.26 3.14 7.50
C ASP A 45 -11.96 2.42 7.91
N ASN A 46 -11.76 1.18 7.45
CA ASN A 46 -10.63 0.32 7.83
C ASN A 46 -9.60 0.15 6.73
N ALA A 47 -9.83 0.73 5.57
CA ALA A 47 -8.89 0.72 4.45
C ALA A 47 -8.54 2.15 4.05
N HIS A 48 -7.25 2.38 3.88
CA HIS A 48 -6.72 3.70 3.53
C HIS A 48 -5.80 3.56 2.33
N LEU A 49 -6.01 4.38 1.32
CA LEU A 49 -5.17 4.45 0.14
C LEU A 49 -4.44 5.79 0.11
N PHE A 50 -3.12 5.75 0.09
CA PHE A 50 -2.27 6.92 -0.02
C PHE A 50 -1.59 6.96 -1.37
N VAL A 51 -1.54 8.14 -1.96
CA VAL A 51 -0.83 8.40 -3.21
C VAL A 51 0.20 9.49 -2.95
N ILE A 52 1.44 9.26 -3.37
CA ILE A 52 2.48 10.29 -3.40
C ILE A 52 2.49 10.95 -4.76
N GLU A 53 2.45 12.26 -4.76
CA GLU A 53 2.51 13.11 -5.95
C GLU A 53 3.89 13.77 -6.04
N ASP A 54 4.38 13.93 -7.24
CA ASP A 54 5.59 14.72 -7.47
C ASP A 54 5.36 16.22 -7.26
N MET A 55 6.38 17.03 -7.49
CA MET A 55 6.29 18.48 -7.30
C MET A 55 5.32 19.18 -8.25
N GLU A 56 4.91 18.50 -9.32
CA GLU A 56 3.91 19.02 -10.29
C GLU A 56 2.49 18.51 -10.01
N GLY A 57 2.33 17.66 -8.98
CA GLY A 57 1.05 17.06 -8.63
C GLY A 57 0.72 15.80 -9.41
N THR A 58 1.70 15.20 -10.06
CA THR A 58 1.51 13.95 -10.80
C THR A 58 1.67 12.74 -9.87
N PRO A 59 0.71 11.80 -9.86
CA PRO A 59 0.83 10.58 -9.05
C PRO A 59 2.07 9.78 -9.43
N ALA A 60 2.88 9.43 -8.43
CA ALA A 60 4.18 8.78 -8.60
C ALA A 60 4.30 7.44 -7.87
N GLY A 61 3.45 7.17 -6.91
CA GLY A 61 3.45 5.93 -6.15
C GLY A 61 2.24 5.82 -5.24
N MET A 62 2.04 4.64 -4.67
CA MET A 62 0.93 4.40 -3.76
C MET A 62 1.28 3.40 -2.68
N THR A 63 0.49 3.39 -1.62
CA THR A 63 0.42 2.31 -0.63
C THR A 63 -0.98 2.24 -0.04
N SER A 64 -1.34 1.07 0.44
CA SER A 64 -2.58 0.87 1.20
C SER A 64 -2.29 0.49 2.64
N VAL A 65 -3.19 0.85 3.53
CA VAL A 65 -3.17 0.45 4.94
C VAL A 65 -4.50 -0.19 5.28
N GLY A 66 -4.45 -1.39 5.85
CA GLY A 66 -5.60 -2.07 6.42
C GLY A 66 -5.48 -2.09 7.94
N ILE A 67 -6.60 -1.89 8.65
CA ILE A 67 -6.63 -1.88 10.12
C ILE A 67 -7.75 -2.79 10.60
N TYR A 68 -7.46 -3.62 11.57
CA TYR A 68 -8.45 -4.50 12.18
C TYR A 68 -8.15 -4.75 13.66
N ARG A 69 -9.18 -5.18 14.39
CA ARG A 69 -9.07 -5.46 15.81
C ARG A 69 -9.32 -6.93 16.10
N THR A 70 -8.54 -7.47 17.04
CA THR A 70 -8.70 -8.79 17.60
C THR A 70 -8.59 -8.71 19.12
N PRO A 71 -8.94 -9.78 19.88
CA PRO A 71 -8.69 -9.76 21.31
C PRO A 71 -7.24 -9.49 21.71
N SER A 72 -6.28 -9.76 20.80
CA SER A 72 -4.85 -9.50 21.05
C SER A 72 -4.41 -8.10 20.65
N GLY A 73 -5.30 -7.24 20.17
CA GLY A 73 -4.98 -5.83 19.89
C GLY A 73 -5.48 -5.30 18.56
N CYS A 74 -5.17 -4.05 18.33
CA CYS A 74 -5.42 -3.36 17.07
C CYS A 74 -4.19 -3.53 16.16
N LYS A 75 -4.41 -4.04 14.97
CA LYS A 75 -3.34 -4.40 14.04
C LYS A 75 -3.48 -3.65 12.73
N ALA A 76 -2.36 -3.18 12.20
CA ALA A 76 -2.29 -2.54 10.90
C ALA A 76 -1.40 -3.34 9.95
N TRP A 77 -1.78 -3.34 8.68
CA TRP A 77 -0.99 -3.92 7.59
C TRP A 77 -0.74 -2.88 6.52
N ILE A 78 0.50 -2.82 6.07
CA ILE A 78 0.88 -2.04 4.90
C ILE A 78 0.87 -2.98 3.69
N GLU A 79 0.14 -2.58 2.65
CA GLU A 79 -0.10 -3.38 1.45
C GLU A 79 0.20 -2.56 0.19
N ASP A 80 0.48 -3.25 -0.91
CA ASP A 80 0.56 -2.66 -2.24
C ASP A 80 1.48 -1.43 -2.31
N VAL A 81 2.67 -1.52 -1.72
CA VAL A 81 3.69 -0.47 -1.84
C VAL A 81 4.30 -0.54 -3.23
N VAL A 82 4.05 0.47 -4.03
CA VAL A 82 4.62 0.55 -5.38
C VAL A 82 4.91 1.99 -5.78
N VAL A 83 6.07 2.20 -6.38
CA VAL A 83 6.48 3.46 -7.00
C VAL A 83 6.55 3.24 -8.51
N ASP A 84 5.95 4.14 -9.27
CA ASP A 84 6.00 4.09 -10.73
C ASP A 84 7.47 4.05 -11.20
N ASP A 85 7.74 3.21 -12.16
CA ASP A 85 9.10 2.99 -12.72
C ASP A 85 9.83 4.28 -13.06
N LYS A 86 9.10 5.30 -13.52
CA LYS A 86 9.65 6.64 -13.84
C LYS A 86 10.22 7.38 -12.64
N TYR A 87 9.77 7.02 -11.43
CA TYR A 87 10.10 7.73 -10.19
C TYR A 87 10.97 6.90 -9.25
N ARG A 88 11.40 5.72 -9.66
CA ARG A 88 12.27 4.86 -8.84
C ARG A 88 13.64 5.52 -8.60
N GLY A 89 14.23 5.20 -7.45
CA GLY A 89 15.53 5.74 -7.07
C GLY A 89 15.50 7.16 -6.53
N LYS A 90 14.33 7.76 -6.35
CA LYS A 90 14.17 9.15 -5.85
C LYS A 90 13.70 9.22 -4.38
N GLY A 91 13.62 8.09 -3.69
CA GLY A 91 13.22 8.04 -2.28
C GLY A 91 11.72 8.02 -2.04
N TYR A 92 10.87 7.97 -3.05
CA TYR A 92 9.42 7.99 -2.90
C TYR A 92 8.87 6.79 -2.12
N GLY A 93 9.46 5.60 -2.29
CA GLY A 93 9.08 4.42 -1.54
C GLY A 93 9.27 4.60 -0.03
N LYS A 94 10.41 5.17 0.36
CA LYS A 94 10.69 5.51 1.76
C LYS A 94 9.69 6.52 2.29
N MET A 95 9.47 7.60 1.56
CA MET A 95 8.56 8.68 1.97
C MET A 95 7.14 8.19 2.22
N ILE A 96 6.60 7.38 1.31
CA ILE A 96 5.22 6.91 1.44
C ILE A 96 5.05 5.87 2.56
N VAL A 97 6.05 5.03 2.80
CA VAL A 97 6.02 4.06 3.91
C VAL A 97 6.17 4.77 5.25
N GLU A 98 7.06 5.75 5.37
CA GLU A 98 7.18 6.59 6.57
C GLU A 98 5.87 7.32 6.88
N TYR A 99 5.21 7.83 5.86
CA TYR A 99 3.90 8.46 6.01
C TYR A 99 2.86 7.47 6.55
N ALA A 100 2.79 6.29 5.97
CA ALA A 100 1.88 5.23 6.42
C ALA A 100 2.14 4.83 7.87
N ILE A 101 3.39 4.68 8.27
CA ILE A 101 3.78 4.38 9.66
C ILE A 101 3.27 5.47 10.60
N ASN A 102 3.51 6.73 10.26
CA ASN A 102 3.08 7.86 11.08
C ASN A 102 1.55 7.97 11.17
N PHE A 103 0.85 7.73 10.06
CA PHE A 103 -0.60 7.66 10.03
C PHE A 103 -1.13 6.57 10.98
N ILE A 104 -0.56 5.37 10.92
CA ILE A 104 -0.98 4.23 11.76
C ILE A 104 -0.71 4.52 13.24
N ARG A 105 0.41 5.18 13.57
CA ARG A 105 0.72 5.56 14.96
C ARG A 105 -0.34 6.48 15.57
N HIS A 106 -0.92 7.36 14.77
CA HIS A 106 -2.00 8.26 15.23
C HIS A 106 -3.35 7.53 15.44
N LEU A 107 -3.48 6.29 14.96
CA LEU A 107 -4.67 5.46 15.13
C LEU A 107 -4.54 4.47 16.29
N ASP A 108 -3.49 4.58 17.10
CA ASP A 108 -3.24 3.74 18.26
C ASP A 108 -3.22 2.22 17.93
N ALA A 109 -2.71 1.86 16.76
CA ALA A 109 -2.49 0.47 16.43
C ALA A 109 -1.29 -0.08 17.23
N ASP A 110 -1.43 -1.30 17.72
CA ASP A 110 -0.39 -1.96 18.54
C ASP A 110 0.79 -2.47 17.72
N SER A 111 0.54 -2.78 16.45
CA SER A 111 1.58 -3.31 15.57
C SER A 111 1.30 -2.96 14.12
N ILE A 112 2.38 -2.91 13.35
CA ILE A 112 2.35 -2.75 11.89
C ILE A 112 3.10 -3.92 11.28
N ALA A 113 2.46 -4.63 10.37
CA ALA A 113 3.08 -5.72 9.63
C ALA A 113 3.00 -5.48 8.13
N LEU A 114 3.85 -6.13 7.40
CA LEU A 114 3.81 -6.22 5.95
C LEU A 114 4.47 -7.53 5.50
N THR A 115 4.17 -7.94 4.29
CA THR A 115 4.88 -9.01 3.62
C THR A 115 5.51 -8.51 2.34
N THR A 116 6.66 -9.04 1.98
CA THR A 116 7.34 -8.74 0.73
C THR A 116 8.03 -9.99 0.21
N ASN A 117 8.11 -10.10 -1.10
CA ASN A 117 8.79 -11.21 -1.74
C ASN A 117 10.31 -11.07 -1.55
N ALA A 118 11.00 -12.17 -1.29
CA ALA A 118 12.45 -12.16 -1.12
C ALA A 118 13.21 -11.62 -2.35
N SER A 119 12.63 -11.75 -3.54
CA SER A 119 13.19 -11.22 -4.78
C SER A 119 13.18 -9.68 -4.88
N ARG A 120 12.38 -9.01 -4.05
CA ARG A 120 12.27 -7.55 -4.03
C ARG A 120 13.37 -6.94 -3.16
N VAL A 121 14.58 -6.88 -3.69
CA VAL A 121 15.80 -6.51 -2.97
C VAL A 121 15.71 -5.11 -2.36
N ALA A 122 15.27 -4.13 -3.12
CA ALA A 122 15.14 -2.74 -2.64
C ALA A 122 14.17 -2.64 -1.45
N ALA A 123 13.02 -3.33 -1.52
CA ALA A 123 12.03 -3.36 -0.44
C ALA A 123 12.60 -4.04 0.82
N ASN A 124 13.30 -5.15 0.65
CA ASN A 124 13.92 -5.87 1.76
C ASN A 124 15.08 -5.09 2.43
N HIS A 125 15.65 -4.11 1.76
CA HIS A 125 16.58 -3.15 2.37
C HIS A 125 15.84 -2.00 3.06
N LEU A 126 14.77 -1.52 2.45
CA LEU A 126 14.01 -0.39 2.96
C LEU A 126 13.36 -0.67 4.32
N TYR A 127 12.64 -1.77 4.44
CA TYR A 127 11.85 -2.03 5.63
C TYR A 127 12.67 -2.15 6.92
N PRO A 128 13.79 -2.89 6.97
CA PRO A 128 14.66 -2.88 8.15
C PRO A 128 15.20 -1.48 8.47
N SER A 129 15.51 -0.66 7.46
CA SER A 129 15.98 0.72 7.68
C SER A 129 14.93 1.62 8.34
N LEU A 130 13.64 1.25 8.25
CA LEU A 130 12.52 1.96 8.86
C LEU A 130 12.11 1.38 10.23
N GLY A 131 12.82 0.37 10.73
CA GLY A 131 12.57 -0.24 12.03
C GLY A 131 11.75 -1.52 11.99
N PHE A 132 11.41 -2.05 10.81
CA PHE A 132 10.76 -3.35 10.72
C PHE A 132 11.75 -4.46 11.02
N GLU A 133 11.31 -5.44 11.80
CA GLU A 133 12.05 -6.66 12.09
C GLU A 133 11.49 -7.83 11.30
N LYS A 134 12.37 -8.66 10.75
CA LYS A 134 11.96 -9.89 10.09
C LYS A 134 11.53 -10.91 11.14
N TYR A 135 10.29 -11.41 11.02
CA TYR A 135 9.77 -12.41 11.94
C TYR A 135 10.03 -13.83 11.44
N GLU A 136 10.45 -14.68 12.34
CA GLU A 136 10.54 -16.13 12.18
C GLU A 136 9.13 -16.73 12.34
N THR A 137 8.36 -16.72 11.27
CA THR A 137 7.00 -17.23 11.23
C THR A 137 6.66 -17.75 9.85
N ASN A 138 5.70 -18.65 9.78
CA ASN A 138 5.17 -19.14 8.52
C ASN A 138 3.90 -18.37 8.16
N VAL A 139 3.77 -17.99 6.91
CA VAL A 139 2.55 -17.42 6.37
C VAL A 139 1.86 -18.48 5.52
N TYR A 140 0.62 -18.78 5.85
CA TYR A 140 -0.20 -19.69 5.07
C TYR A 140 -1.30 -18.90 4.36
N LYS A 141 -1.57 -19.24 3.12
CA LYS A 141 -2.58 -18.58 2.30
C LYS A 141 -3.42 -19.60 1.56
N ILE A 142 -4.72 -19.41 1.58
CA ILE A 142 -5.67 -20.16 0.76
C ILE A 142 -6.49 -19.18 -0.06
N HIS A 143 -6.69 -19.46 -1.33
CA HIS A 143 -7.58 -18.67 -2.17
C HIS A 143 -8.99 -19.21 -2.04
N THR A 144 -9.89 -18.38 -1.50
CA THR A 144 -11.30 -18.72 -1.32
C THR A 144 -12.17 -18.22 -2.46
N PHE A 145 -11.59 -17.42 -3.33
CA PHE A 145 -12.25 -16.89 -4.50
C PHE A 145 -12.56 -18.01 -5.50
N ARG A 146 -13.78 -18.06 -5.96
CA ARG A 146 -14.19 -18.97 -7.03
C ARG A 146 -14.12 -18.22 -8.36
N THR A 147 -13.43 -18.80 -9.31
CA THR A 147 -13.50 -18.33 -10.69
C THR A 147 -14.96 -18.42 -11.13
N PRO A 148 -15.55 -17.36 -11.70
CA PRO A 148 -16.89 -17.45 -12.31
C PRO A 148 -16.88 -18.58 -13.35
N LEU A 149 -17.89 -19.40 -13.31
CA LEU A 149 -18.10 -20.47 -14.29
C LEU A 149 -18.38 -19.87 -15.65
#